data_d4844f96eb47a281a270ddf2c083d098
#
_entry.id   d4844f96eb47a281a270ddf2c083d098
#
_cell.length_a   1.000
_cell.length_b   1.000
_cell.length_c   1.000
_cell.angle_alpha   90.00
_cell.angle_beta   90.00
_cell.angle_gamma   90.00
#
_symmetry.space_group_name_H-M   'P 1'
#
loop_
_entity.id
_entity.type
_entity.pdbx_description
1 polymer ?
#
loop_
_entity_poly.entity_id
_entity_poly.type
_entity_poly.pdbx_seq_one_letter_code
_entity_poly.pdbx_strand_id
1 'polypeptide(L)'
;MSRKNHQMVNGRLLQMDKQYSALKRKQKEKIALWMYEETYAYYLQYHKMPMSHRCEIVVDKVYERIQDAEIWIPYGEVYRYYIKRKTKIIHRIEKKLNKSDQSE
;
A
#
# COMPACT_ATOMS: atom_id res chain seq x y z
N MET A 1 8.20 -15.38 -8.53
CA MET A 1 8.31 -15.62 -7.41
C MET A 1 7.21 -15.46 -6.59
N SER A 2 6.90 -16.29 -5.98
CA SER A 2 5.63 -16.27 -5.41
C SER A 2 5.60 -15.88 -3.99
N ARG A 3 6.61 -15.24 -3.52
CA ARG A 3 6.55 -14.78 -2.18
C ARG A 3 5.37 -13.87 -1.91
N LYS A 4 4.79 -13.35 -2.96
CA LYS A 4 3.69 -12.41 -2.81
C LYS A 4 2.39 -13.07 -2.45
N ASN A 5 2.31 -14.36 -2.61
CA ASN A 5 1.11 -15.06 -2.23
C ASN A 5 1.44 -16.18 -1.32
N HIS A 6 2.23 -15.88 -0.33
CA HIS A 6 2.63 -16.90 0.57
C HIS A 6 1.49 -17.55 1.22
N GLN A 7 1.51 -18.83 1.17
CA GLN A 7 0.46 -19.58 1.73
C GLN A 7 0.77 -19.98 3.14
N MET A 8 2.05 -20.19 3.41
CA MET A 8 2.43 -20.72 4.71
C MET A 8 3.24 -19.71 5.45
N VAL A 9 2.84 -19.40 6.64
CA VAL A 9 3.60 -18.54 7.51
C VAL A 9 3.58 -19.20 8.87
N ASN A 10 4.76 -19.46 9.40
CA ASN A 10 4.87 -20.15 10.67
C ASN A 10 4.16 -21.49 10.64
N GLY A 11 4.24 -22.17 9.51
CA GLY A 11 3.65 -23.49 9.39
C GLY A 11 2.17 -23.52 9.26
N ARG A 12 1.54 -22.36 9.08
CA ARG A 12 0.09 -22.33 8.93
C ARG A 12 -0.31 -21.89 7.55
N LEU A 13 -1.38 -22.48 7.09
CA LEU A 13 -1.98 -22.06 5.84
C LEU A 13 -2.81 -20.86 6.15
N LEU A 14 -2.39 -19.72 5.66
CA LEU A 14 -3.07 -18.50 6.01
C LEU A 14 -4.23 -18.20 5.12
N GLN A 15 -4.88 -17.09 5.38
CA GLN A 15 -6.05 -16.70 4.65
C GLN A 15 -5.66 -16.24 3.27
N MET A 16 -5.37 -17.21 2.42
CA MET A 16 -4.99 -16.89 1.07
C MET A 16 -6.09 -16.16 0.33
N ASP A 17 -7.31 -16.46 0.69
CA ASP A 17 -8.45 -15.84 0.04
C ASP A 17 -9.05 -14.72 0.87
N LYS A 18 -8.35 -14.27 1.88
CA LYS A 18 -8.85 -13.18 2.68
C LYS A 18 -8.89 -11.91 1.86
N GLN A 19 -10.01 -11.22 1.90
CA GLN A 19 -10.18 -9.99 1.17
C GLN A 19 -9.86 -8.80 2.03
N TYR A 20 -9.47 -7.71 1.38
CA TYR A 20 -9.15 -6.50 2.09
C TYR A 20 -10.32 -6.04 2.95
N SER A 21 -11.53 -6.17 2.42
CA SER A 21 -12.71 -5.72 3.15
C SER A 21 -12.95 -6.51 4.43
N ALA A 22 -12.33 -7.68 4.56
CA ALA A 22 -12.49 -8.49 5.76
C ALA A 22 -11.56 -8.09 6.88
N LEU A 23 -10.64 -7.18 6.62
CA LEU A 23 -9.72 -6.73 7.65
C LEU A 23 -10.45 -5.87 8.66
N LYS A 24 -9.89 -5.81 9.86
CA LYS A 24 -10.44 -4.94 10.89
C LYS A 24 -10.20 -3.48 10.50
N ARG A 25 -11.07 -2.62 10.99
CA ARG A 25 -11.00 -1.21 10.65
C ARG A 25 -9.62 -0.62 10.92
N LYS A 26 -9.06 -0.91 12.09
CA LYS A 26 -7.76 -0.35 12.43
C LYS A 26 -6.67 -0.84 11.48
N GLN A 27 -6.78 -2.09 11.05
CA GLN A 27 -5.81 -2.62 10.10
C GLN A 27 -5.93 -1.92 8.76
N LYS A 28 -7.16 -1.68 8.31
CA LYS A 28 -7.37 -0.97 7.06
C LYS A 28 -6.81 0.44 7.12
N GLU A 29 -6.99 1.10 8.24
CA GLU A 29 -6.50 2.46 8.40
C GLU A 29 -4.98 2.50 8.36
N LYS A 30 -4.34 1.54 9.01
CA LYS A 30 -2.88 1.49 8.97
C LYS A 30 -2.38 1.25 7.56
N ILE A 31 -3.00 0.32 6.85
CA ILE A 31 -2.57 0.00 5.50
C ILE A 31 -2.77 1.21 4.59
N ALA A 32 -3.89 1.89 4.74
CA ALA A 32 -4.14 3.07 3.92
C ALA A 32 -3.10 4.16 4.20
N LEU A 33 -2.73 4.33 5.45
CA LEU A 33 -1.70 5.29 5.80
C LEU A 33 -0.35 4.90 5.19
N TRP A 34 0.00 3.62 5.26
CA TRP A 34 1.25 3.16 4.68
C TRP A 34 1.26 3.36 3.17
N MET A 35 0.13 3.14 2.52
CA MET A 35 0.04 3.38 1.09
C MET A 35 0.31 4.85 0.77
N TYR A 36 -0.25 5.74 1.55
CA TYR A 36 0.00 7.16 1.36
C TYR A 36 1.47 7.49 1.59
N GLU A 37 2.02 7.01 2.68
CA GLU A 37 3.40 7.33 3.03
C GLU A 37 4.39 6.80 1.99
N GLU A 38 4.18 5.58 1.52
CA GLU A 38 5.10 5.01 0.55
C GLU A 38 4.96 5.67 -0.81
N THR A 39 3.75 6.09 -1.16
CA THR A 39 3.57 6.82 -2.42
C THR A 39 4.25 8.18 -2.33
N TYR A 40 4.13 8.83 -1.20
CA TYR A 40 4.78 10.12 -1.01
C TYR A 40 6.30 9.96 -1.07
N ALA A 41 6.82 8.93 -0.42
CA ALA A 41 8.26 8.68 -0.47
C ALA A 41 8.72 8.41 -1.89
N TYR A 42 7.92 7.68 -2.65
CA TYR A 42 8.25 7.45 -4.05
C TYR A 42 8.32 8.77 -4.81
N TYR A 43 7.35 9.63 -4.60
CA TYR A 43 7.36 10.93 -5.27
C TYR A 43 8.58 11.75 -4.89
N LEU A 44 8.94 11.75 -3.62
CA LEU A 44 10.10 12.50 -3.18
C LEU A 44 11.39 11.99 -3.80
N GLN A 45 11.44 10.69 -4.04
CA GLN A 45 12.64 10.09 -4.60
C GLN A 45 12.74 10.27 -6.10
N TYR A 46 11.63 10.09 -6.81
CA TYR A 46 11.65 10.08 -8.26
C TYR A 46 11.04 11.30 -8.91
N HIS A 47 10.44 12.18 -8.11
CA HIS A 47 9.81 13.40 -8.58
C HIS A 47 8.67 13.17 -9.56
N LYS A 48 8.02 12.03 -9.42
CA LYS A 48 6.82 11.72 -10.20
C LYS A 48 6.06 10.62 -9.50
N MET A 49 4.80 10.51 -9.81
CA MET A 49 3.95 9.50 -9.19
C MET A 49 4.16 8.15 -9.84
N PRO A 50 3.95 7.06 -9.08
CA PRO A 50 4.11 5.72 -9.66
C PRO A 50 3.02 5.43 -10.66
N MET A 51 3.40 4.84 -11.77
CA MET A 51 2.46 4.51 -12.83
C MET A 51 2.70 3.09 -13.31
N SER A 52 1.67 2.46 -13.77
CA SER A 52 1.77 1.12 -14.35
C SER A 52 2.50 0.17 -13.40
N HIS A 53 3.43 -0.58 -13.91
CA HIS A 53 4.11 -1.58 -13.11
C HIS A 53 4.98 -0.97 -12.01
N ARG A 54 5.24 0.31 -12.06
CA ARG A 54 6.01 0.93 -10.98
C ARG A 54 5.23 0.99 -9.69
N CYS A 55 3.93 0.81 -9.76
CA CYS A 55 3.13 0.70 -8.55
C CYS A 55 3.60 -0.45 -7.67
N GLU A 56 4.20 -1.48 -8.27
CA GLU A 56 4.71 -2.59 -7.49
C GLU A 56 5.78 -2.15 -6.49
N ILE A 57 6.56 -1.15 -6.87
CA ILE A 57 7.59 -0.66 -5.97
C ILE A 57 6.96 -0.17 -4.67
N VAL A 58 5.88 0.57 -4.80
CA VAL A 58 5.18 1.10 -3.64
C VAL A 58 4.48 -0.02 -2.88
N VAL A 59 3.78 -0.88 -3.60
CA VAL A 59 3.01 -1.93 -2.95
C VAL A 59 3.93 -2.92 -2.25
N ASP A 60 5.09 -3.20 -2.83
CA ASP A 60 6.05 -4.08 -2.17
C ASP A 60 6.46 -3.54 -0.81
N LYS A 61 6.69 -2.25 -0.73
CA LYS A 61 7.09 -1.65 0.54
C LYS A 61 5.94 -1.64 1.53
N VAL A 62 4.74 -1.38 1.05
CA VAL A 62 3.56 -1.45 1.91
C VAL A 62 3.39 -2.88 2.43
N TYR A 63 3.59 -3.84 1.56
CA TYR A 63 3.39 -5.23 1.96
C TYR A 63 4.42 -5.66 3.00
N GLU A 64 5.64 -5.14 2.93
CA GLU A 64 6.61 -5.41 3.95
C GLU A 64 6.13 -4.92 5.32
N ARG A 65 5.54 -3.75 5.36
CA ARG A 65 4.99 -3.23 6.61
C ARG A 65 3.83 -4.08 7.09
N ILE A 66 3.02 -4.55 6.17
CA ILE A 66 1.89 -5.41 6.51
C ILE A 66 2.40 -6.69 7.15
N GLN A 67 3.43 -7.28 6.58
CA GLN A 67 3.99 -8.50 7.12
C GLN A 67 4.65 -8.26 8.47
N ASP A 68 5.34 -7.16 8.62
CA ASP A 68 5.96 -6.83 9.90
C ASP A 68 4.92 -6.64 10.99
N ALA A 69 3.75 -6.14 10.63
CA ALA A 69 2.68 -5.95 11.58
C ALA A 69 1.85 -7.21 11.77
N GLU A 70 2.25 -8.29 11.09
CA GLU A 70 1.56 -9.57 11.21
C GLU A 70 0.10 -9.47 10.82
N ILE A 71 -0.17 -8.71 9.78
CA ILE A 71 -1.49 -8.66 9.18
C ILE A 71 -1.48 -9.59 7.99
N TRP A 72 -2.38 -10.57 8.02
CA TRP A 72 -2.37 -11.62 7.00
C TRP A 72 -3.36 -11.31 5.90
N ILE A 73 -2.86 -10.98 4.73
CA ILE A 73 -3.69 -10.70 3.57
C ILE A 73 -2.85 -10.97 2.33
N PRO A 74 -3.41 -11.55 1.27
CA PRO A 74 -2.64 -11.82 0.07
C PRO A 74 -2.14 -10.56 -0.61
N TYR A 75 -0.98 -10.66 -1.21
CA TYR A 75 -0.39 -9.52 -1.92
C TYR A 75 -1.33 -8.98 -3.00
N GLY A 76 -1.97 -9.87 -3.73
CA GLY A 76 -2.86 -9.44 -4.81
C GLY A 76 -4.00 -8.57 -4.33
N GLU A 77 -4.50 -8.84 -3.13
CA GLU A 77 -5.56 -8.02 -2.58
C GLU A 77 -5.05 -6.63 -2.23
N VAL A 78 -3.84 -6.56 -1.69
CA VAL A 78 -3.25 -5.28 -1.36
C VAL A 78 -3.00 -4.47 -2.63
N TYR A 79 -2.47 -5.13 -3.64
CA TYR A 79 -2.20 -4.47 -4.92
C TYR A 79 -3.48 -3.93 -5.53
N ARG A 80 -4.52 -4.76 -5.54
CA ARG A 80 -5.80 -4.35 -6.11
C ARG A 80 -6.38 -3.16 -5.37
N TYR A 81 -6.30 -3.20 -4.05
CA TYR A 81 -6.82 -2.10 -3.26
C TYR A 81 -6.01 -0.83 -3.49
N TYR A 82 -4.69 -0.96 -3.61
CA TYR A 82 -3.85 0.19 -3.88
C TYR A 82 -4.24 0.85 -5.20
N ILE A 83 -4.44 0.06 -6.23
CA ILE A 83 -4.82 0.60 -7.53
C ILE A 83 -6.15 1.36 -7.42
N LYS A 84 -7.08 0.83 -6.66
CA LYS A 84 -8.34 1.52 -6.46
C LYS A 84 -8.18 2.86 -5.77
N ARG A 85 -7.28 2.92 -4.81
CA ARG A 85 -7.12 4.15 -4.05
C ARG A 85 -6.09 5.10 -4.60
N LYS A 86 -5.37 4.68 -5.61
CA LYS A 86 -4.22 5.44 -6.08
C LYS A 86 -4.58 6.88 -6.46
N THR A 87 -5.68 7.07 -7.14
CA THR A 87 -6.08 8.41 -7.54
C THR A 87 -6.31 9.31 -6.33
N LYS A 88 -6.99 8.79 -5.33
CA LYS A 88 -7.23 9.58 -4.11
C LYS A 88 -5.93 9.90 -3.39
N ILE A 89 -5.04 8.92 -3.34
CA ILE A 89 -3.75 9.13 -2.69
C ILE A 89 -2.96 10.22 -3.40
N ILE A 90 -2.92 10.16 -4.72
CA ILE A 90 -2.18 11.12 -5.50
C ILE A 90 -2.79 12.52 -5.32
N HIS A 91 -4.10 12.63 -5.36
CA HIS A 91 -4.74 13.93 -5.14
C HIS A 91 -4.41 14.49 -3.77
N ARG A 92 -4.37 13.63 -2.77
CA ARG A 92 -4.06 14.07 -1.42
C ARG A 92 -2.64 14.59 -1.34
N ILE A 93 -1.72 13.93 -2.01
CA ILE A 93 -0.33 14.37 -2.02
C ILE A 93 -0.20 15.68 -2.75
N GLU A 94 -0.84 15.80 -3.91
CA GLU A 94 -0.77 17.03 -4.70
C GLU A 94 -1.35 18.19 -3.92
N LYS A 95 -2.44 17.96 -3.22
CA LYS A 95 -3.05 19.01 -2.43
C LYS A 95 -2.11 19.45 -1.31
N LYS A 96 -1.43 18.50 -0.70
CA LYS A 96 -0.50 18.85 0.35
C LYS A 96 0.68 19.66 -0.19
N LEU A 97 1.18 19.31 -1.35
CA LEU A 97 2.28 20.02 -1.96
C LEU A 97 1.88 21.43 -2.36
N ASN A 98 0.69 21.58 -2.94
CA ASN A 98 0.21 22.89 -3.31
C ASN A 98 0.01 23.77 -2.09
N LYS A 99 -0.49 23.19 -1.03
CA LYS A 99 -0.72 23.93 0.18
C LYS A 99 0.59 24.42 0.77
N SER A 100 1.62 23.59 0.70
CA SER A 100 2.92 24.01 1.16
C SER A 100 3.45 25.16 0.35
N ASP A 101 3.28 25.10 -0.96
CA ASP A 101 3.71 26.18 -1.82
C ASP A 101 3.00 27.45 -1.51
N GLN A 102 1.74 27.35 -1.17
CA GLN A 102 0.96 28.56 -0.92
C GLN A 102 1.18 29.15 0.44
N SER A 103 1.72 28.38 1.34
CA SER A 103 1.87 28.91 2.66
C SER A 103 3.07 29.78 2.81
N GLU A 104 3.78 30.06 1.78
CA GLU A 104 4.84 30.99 1.94
C GLU A 104 4.39 32.31 2.04
#